data_0d75fb29102e0ce19b39651839e27329
#
_entry.id   0d75fb29102e0ce19b39651839e27329
#
_cell.length_a   1.000
_cell.length_b   1.000
_cell.length_c   1.000
_cell.angle_alpha   90.00
_cell.angle_beta   90.00
_cell.angle_gamma   90.00
#
_symmetry.space_group_name_H-M   'P 1'
#
loop_
_entity.id
_entity.type
_entity.pdbx_description
1 polymer ?
#
loop_
_entity_poly.entity_id
_entity_poly.type
_entity_poly.pdbx_seq_one_letter_code
_entity_poly.pdbx_strand_id
1 'polypeptide(L)'
;MESHLYGNPHSQSPSSILSTQRIETARIRMLEFFKADPQHFDLIFVANATAAIKLVADGMRGNPHDKDVGFWYGYHAAAHSSLVGVREIATAGSRCFNSDEEVEKWLLGEHKQSTPDASSLSKPKLHLFAFPAQSNMNGRRLPLDWPGRLRASPRTEHQDVYTLLDAAAYVTTAQLDLSDHLAAPDFVALSFHKIFGFPDLGALIVRKDAGHVLRQRGYFGGGTIDMVINGAKEESWHALKLSSLHEALEDGTPSFHSILALEPALEVHRKLYRDMTSISRHTCRLAKDLYESMSRMSHENGTALCRIYKDPASHYGDARSQGPTIAFNIQSSTQEWVGKS
;
A
#
# COMPACT_ATOMS: atom_id res chain seq x y z
N MET A 1 -7.97 -20.45 -19.46
CA MET A 1 -8.90 -21.01 -18.45
C MET A 1 -9.86 -22.06 -19.03
N GLU A 2 -10.11 -22.04 -20.31
CA GLU A 2 -11.16 -22.87 -20.95
C GLU A 2 -10.88 -24.38 -21.00
N SER A 3 -9.65 -24.83 -20.80
CA SER A 3 -9.27 -26.26 -20.93
C SER A 3 -9.13 -27.01 -19.60
N HIS A 4 -9.33 -26.35 -18.45
CA HIS A 4 -9.11 -26.96 -17.14
C HIS A 4 -10.25 -26.65 -16.18
N LEU A 5 -10.61 -27.65 -15.38
CA LEU A 5 -11.53 -27.47 -14.26
C LEU A 5 -10.72 -27.06 -13.01
N TYR A 6 -11.06 -25.93 -12.41
CA TYR A 6 -10.45 -25.43 -11.20
C TYR A 6 -11.39 -25.65 -10.01
N GLY A 7 -10.88 -26.27 -8.95
CA GLY A 7 -11.61 -26.54 -7.71
C GLY A 7 -11.25 -25.60 -6.59
N ASN A 8 -11.95 -25.71 -5.46
CA ASN A 8 -11.64 -24.97 -4.24
C ASN A 8 -10.23 -25.35 -3.74
N PRO A 9 -9.29 -24.39 -3.59
CA PRO A 9 -7.89 -24.68 -3.22
C PRO A 9 -7.71 -25.35 -1.85
N HIS A 10 -8.74 -25.34 -0.99
CA HIS A 10 -8.68 -26.02 0.32
C HIS A 10 -9.00 -27.54 0.25
N SER A 11 -9.20 -28.11 -0.93
CA SER A 11 -9.48 -29.54 -1.12
C SER A 11 -8.28 -30.27 -1.73
N GLN A 12 -8.26 -31.59 -1.62
CA GLN A 12 -7.21 -32.46 -2.16
C GLN A 12 -7.60 -33.11 -3.51
N SER A 13 -8.69 -32.67 -4.13
CA SER A 13 -9.06 -33.16 -5.46
C SER A 13 -8.06 -32.70 -6.53
N PRO A 14 -7.89 -33.40 -7.66
CA PRO A 14 -6.96 -32.99 -8.72
C PRO A 14 -7.19 -31.55 -9.21
N SER A 15 -8.46 -31.13 -9.35
CA SER A 15 -8.81 -29.75 -9.73
C SER A 15 -8.45 -28.72 -8.67
N SER A 16 -8.50 -29.09 -7.40
CA SER A 16 -8.12 -28.22 -6.28
C SER A 16 -6.61 -28.07 -6.16
N ILE A 17 -5.85 -29.16 -6.31
CA ILE A 17 -4.39 -29.14 -6.34
C ILE A 17 -3.89 -28.25 -7.49
N LEU A 18 -4.53 -28.36 -8.67
CA LEU A 18 -4.21 -27.48 -9.80
C LEU A 18 -4.47 -26.02 -9.47
N SER A 19 -5.58 -25.68 -8.80
CA SER A 19 -5.89 -24.32 -8.36
C SER A 19 -4.79 -23.79 -7.42
N THR A 20 -4.38 -24.56 -6.43
CA THR A 20 -3.34 -24.19 -5.47
C THR A 20 -2.02 -23.92 -6.19
N GLN A 21 -1.60 -24.80 -7.07
CA GLN A 21 -0.35 -24.63 -7.85
C GLN A 21 -0.39 -23.35 -8.70
N ARG A 22 -1.52 -23.06 -9.33
CA ARG A 22 -1.69 -21.85 -10.15
C ARG A 22 -1.73 -20.57 -9.31
N ILE A 23 -2.34 -20.61 -8.13
CA ILE A 23 -2.33 -19.48 -7.18
C ILE A 23 -0.88 -19.16 -6.78
N GLU A 24 -0.08 -20.18 -6.44
CA GLU A 24 1.33 -19.98 -6.08
C GLU A 24 2.17 -19.47 -7.27
N THR A 25 1.93 -19.98 -8.47
CA THR A 25 2.57 -19.44 -9.68
C THR A 25 2.22 -17.97 -9.90
N ALA A 26 0.95 -17.58 -9.76
CA ALA A 26 0.52 -16.19 -9.88
C ALA A 26 1.17 -15.30 -8.81
N ARG A 27 1.29 -15.78 -7.57
CA ARG A 27 1.96 -15.08 -6.47
C ARG A 27 3.42 -14.76 -6.80
N ILE A 28 4.17 -15.76 -7.22
CA ILE A 28 5.58 -15.60 -7.62
C ILE A 28 5.71 -14.63 -8.80
N ARG A 29 4.88 -14.77 -9.84
CA ARG A 29 4.92 -13.85 -11.00
C ARG A 29 4.58 -12.41 -10.64
N MET A 30 3.71 -12.18 -9.65
CA MET A 30 3.44 -10.83 -9.15
C MET A 30 4.62 -10.28 -8.33
N LEU A 31 5.28 -11.08 -7.51
CA LEU A 31 6.52 -10.67 -6.85
C LEU A 31 7.61 -10.31 -7.86
N GLU A 32 7.80 -11.12 -8.90
CA GLU A 32 8.73 -10.83 -10.01
C GLU A 32 8.39 -9.51 -10.73
N PHE A 33 7.10 -9.22 -10.95
CA PHE A 33 6.66 -7.97 -11.57
C PHE A 33 7.12 -6.73 -10.78
N PHE A 34 7.18 -6.84 -9.46
CA PHE A 34 7.68 -5.80 -8.55
C PHE A 34 9.16 -5.97 -8.19
N LYS A 35 9.87 -6.91 -8.81
CA LYS A 35 11.26 -7.29 -8.52
C LYS A 35 11.49 -7.66 -7.05
N ALA A 36 10.48 -8.16 -6.39
CA ALA A 36 10.54 -8.62 -5.01
C ALA A 36 11.01 -10.07 -4.97
N ASP A 37 12.16 -10.34 -4.34
CA ASP A 37 12.68 -11.70 -4.21
C ASP A 37 11.80 -12.50 -3.23
N PRO A 38 11.24 -13.66 -3.63
CA PRO A 38 10.47 -14.53 -2.75
C PRO A 38 11.21 -15.02 -1.50
N GLN A 39 12.54 -14.94 -1.45
CA GLN A 39 13.30 -15.23 -0.25
C GLN A 39 13.07 -14.18 0.85
N HIS A 40 12.89 -12.92 0.47
CA HIS A 40 12.74 -11.78 1.37
C HIS A 40 11.32 -11.28 1.50
N PHE A 41 10.46 -11.56 0.52
CA PHE A 41 9.09 -11.06 0.48
C PHE A 41 8.08 -12.20 0.38
N ASP A 42 6.88 -11.92 0.88
CA ASP A 42 5.68 -12.71 0.63
C ASP A 42 4.57 -11.77 0.10
N LEU A 43 3.63 -12.31 -0.65
CA LEU A 43 2.51 -11.57 -1.20
C LEU A 43 1.20 -12.20 -0.70
N ILE A 44 0.37 -11.40 -0.07
CA ILE A 44 -0.92 -11.79 0.48
C ILE A 44 -2.00 -11.21 -0.43
N PHE A 45 -2.83 -12.06 -1.04
CA PHE A 45 -3.96 -11.60 -1.83
C PHE A 45 -5.07 -11.06 -0.92
N VAL A 46 -5.58 -9.90 -1.27
CA VAL A 46 -6.67 -9.21 -0.57
C VAL A 46 -7.63 -8.59 -1.59
N ALA A 47 -8.80 -8.12 -1.15
CA ALA A 47 -9.77 -7.52 -2.05
C ALA A 47 -9.26 -6.25 -2.78
N ASN A 48 -8.47 -5.42 -2.10
CA ASN A 48 -7.93 -4.16 -2.64
C ASN A 48 -6.89 -3.56 -1.69
N ALA A 49 -6.27 -2.44 -2.07
CA ALA A 49 -5.29 -1.75 -1.23
C ALA A 49 -5.83 -1.34 0.15
N THR A 50 -7.10 -0.98 0.27
CA THR A 50 -7.72 -0.66 1.57
C THR A 50 -7.78 -1.87 2.48
N ALA A 51 -8.09 -3.06 1.95
CA ALA A 51 -8.04 -4.31 2.70
C ALA A 51 -6.61 -4.67 3.13
N ALA A 52 -5.61 -4.40 2.28
CA ALA A 52 -4.19 -4.55 2.63
C ALA A 52 -3.79 -3.64 3.81
N ILE A 53 -4.14 -2.36 3.75
CA ILE A 53 -3.88 -1.38 4.80
C ILE A 53 -4.56 -1.80 6.11
N LYS A 54 -5.82 -2.26 6.04
CA LYS A 54 -6.56 -2.75 7.19
C LYS A 54 -5.88 -3.97 7.83
N LEU A 55 -5.38 -4.91 7.03
CA LEU A 55 -4.68 -6.09 7.54
C LEU A 55 -3.40 -5.70 8.32
N VAL A 56 -2.64 -4.71 7.82
CA VAL A 56 -1.48 -4.16 8.56
C VAL A 56 -1.93 -3.50 9.86
N ALA A 57 -2.97 -2.67 9.82
CA ALA A 57 -3.49 -1.98 10.99
C ALA A 57 -4.01 -2.95 12.06
N ASP A 58 -4.67 -4.04 11.66
CA ASP A 58 -5.14 -5.10 12.57
C ASP A 58 -3.94 -5.85 13.21
N GLY A 59 -2.87 -6.12 12.45
CA GLY A 59 -1.63 -6.70 12.99
C GLY A 59 -0.93 -5.77 13.99
N MET A 60 -0.77 -4.48 13.64
CA MET A 60 -0.19 -3.48 14.53
C MET A 60 -0.98 -3.27 15.81
N ARG A 61 -2.29 -3.39 15.74
CA ARG A 61 -3.17 -3.30 16.90
C ARG A 61 -2.98 -4.48 17.87
N GLY A 62 -2.59 -5.65 17.35
CA GLY A 62 -2.35 -6.85 18.13
C GLY A 62 -3.62 -7.46 18.75
N ASN A 63 -3.42 -8.34 19.74
CA ASN A 63 -4.54 -9.00 20.40
C ASN A 63 -5.24 -8.04 21.39
N PRO A 64 -6.56 -7.78 21.27
CA PRO A 64 -7.30 -6.88 22.15
C PRO A 64 -7.31 -7.30 23.64
N HIS A 65 -6.94 -8.54 23.95
CA HIS A 65 -6.87 -9.06 25.31
C HIS A 65 -5.52 -8.77 26.01
N ASP A 66 -4.53 -8.31 25.27
CA ASP A 66 -3.25 -7.87 25.83
C ASP A 66 -3.35 -6.38 26.19
N LYS A 67 -3.31 -6.06 27.49
CA LYS A 67 -3.49 -4.70 28.01
C LYS A 67 -2.34 -3.75 27.66
N ASP A 68 -1.20 -4.30 27.28
CA ASP A 68 0.01 -3.52 26.92
C ASP A 68 0.15 -3.31 25.42
N VAL A 69 -0.90 -3.56 24.63
CA VAL A 69 -0.89 -3.51 23.17
C VAL A 69 -1.49 -2.22 22.69
N GLY A 70 -0.73 -1.54 21.85
CA GLY A 70 -1.11 -0.36 21.12
C GLY A 70 0.06 0.07 20.26
N PHE A 71 -0.21 0.80 19.19
CA PHE A 71 0.84 1.32 18.33
C PHE A 71 0.68 2.82 18.13
N TRP A 72 1.80 3.48 17.90
CA TRP A 72 1.85 4.86 17.44
C TRP A 72 1.81 4.90 15.93
N TYR A 73 1.11 5.88 15.36
CA TYR A 73 0.90 6.01 13.93
C TYR A 73 1.34 7.35 13.37
N GLY A 74 2.38 7.37 12.53
CA GLY A 74 2.78 8.52 11.72
C GLY A 74 2.27 8.37 10.29
N TYR A 75 1.75 9.44 9.69
CA TYR A 75 1.36 9.40 8.28
C TYR A 75 1.59 10.75 7.59
N HIS A 76 1.85 10.70 6.28
CA HIS A 76 2.06 11.90 5.47
C HIS A 76 0.71 12.51 5.02
N ALA A 77 0.61 13.84 4.98
CA ALA A 77 -0.62 14.57 4.62
C ALA A 77 -1.15 14.29 3.20
N ALA A 78 -0.27 13.83 2.27
CA ALA A 78 -0.68 13.40 0.94
C ALA A 78 -1.39 12.04 0.92
N ALA A 79 -1.65 11.42 2.08
CA ALA A 79 -2.23 10.10 2.22
C ALA A 79 -3.69 10.05 1.75
N HIS A 80 -4.04 8.92 1.12
CA HIS A 80 -5.43 8.58 0.83
C HIS A 80 -6.21 8.31 2.14
N SER A 81 -7.53 8.48 2.11
CA SER A 81 -8.42 8.25 3.28
C SER A 81 -8.23 6.87 3.93
N SER A 82 -7.85 5.85 3.17
CA SER A 82 -7.54 4.51 3.71
C SER A 82 -6.37 4.52 4.69
N LEU A 83 -5.33 5.32 4.45
CA LEU A 83 -4.22 5.51 5.40
C LEU A 83 -4.64 6.44 6.54
N VAL A 84 -5.33 7.55 6.23
CA VAL A 84 -5.78 8.51 7.25
C VAL A 84 -6.63 7.83 8.30
N GLY A 85 -7.52 6.89 7.90
CA GLY A 85 -8.41 6.17 8.80
C GLY A 85 -7.70 5.30 9.85
N VAL A 86 -6.44 4.90 9.63
CA VAL A 86 -5.66 4.10 10.60
C VAL A 86 -5.42 4.86 11.91
N ARG A 87 -5.39 6.19 11.89
CA ARG A 87 -5.24 7.03 13.10
C ARG A 87 -6.34 6.79 14.14
N GLU A 88 -7.53 6.37 13.71
CA GLU A 88 -8.70 6.15 14.61
C GLU A 88 -8.53 4.89 15.48
N ILE A 89 -7.59 4.01 15.13
CA ILE A 89 -7.31 2.77 15.87
C ILE A 89 -5.90 2.73 16.47
N ALA A 90 -5.10 3.78 16.26
CA ALA A 90 -3.76 3.93 16.82
C ALA A 90 -3.84 4.43 18.28
N THR A 91 -3.93 3.49 19.23
CA THR A 91 -4.22 3.79 20.65
C THR A 91 -3.09 4.51 21.39
N ALA A 92 -1.85 4.44 20.88
CA ALA A 92 -0.70 5.16 21.45
C ALA A 92 -0.46 6.54 20.82
N GLY A 93 -1.45 7.04 20.06
CA GLY A 93 -1.40 8.36 19.43
C GLY A 93 -1.07 8.32 17.96
N SER A 94 -1.30 9.45 17.29
CA SER A 94 -0.97 9.61 15.87
C SER A 94 -0.41 10.98 15.56
N ARG A 95 0.35 11.07 14.44
CA ARG A 95 0.90 12.31 13.91
C ARG A 95 0.73 12.38 12.39
N CYS A 96 0.20 13.49 11.91
CA CYS A 96 0.26 13.84 10.49
C CYS A 96 1.52 14.67 10.21
N PHE A 97 2.34 14.23 9.26
CA PHE A 97 3.45 15.00 8.70
C PHE A 97 2.92 15.82 7.52
N ASN A 98 2.92 17.15 7.65
CA ASN A 98 2.28 18.03 6.66
C ASN A 98 3.13 18.24 5.40
N SER A 99 4.42 17.94 5.46
CA SER A 99 5.34 18.06 4.33
C SER A 99 6.48 17.06 4.43
N ASP A 100 7.23 16.90 3.31
CA ASP A 100 8.45 16.07 3.27
C ASP A 100 9.50 16.60 4.26
N GLU A 101 9.63 17.92 4.42
CA GLU A 101 10.58 18.52 5.35
C GLU A 101 10.28 18.12 6.79
N GLU A 102 9.02 17.94 7.16
CA GLU A 102 8.67 17.43 8.49
C GLU A 102 9.10 15.97 8.67
N VAL A 103 8.93 15.14 7.63
CA VAL A 103 9.42 13.76 7.64
C VAL A 103 10.94 13.73 7.73
N GLU A 104 11.63 14.55 6.91
CA GLU A 104 13.10 14.65 6.92
C GLU A 104 13.64 15.06 8.28
N LYS A 105 13.07 16.08 8.91
CA LYS A 105 13.43 16.49 10.27
C LYS A 105 13.21 15.40 11.30
N TRP A 106 12.12 14.64 11.17
CA TRP A 106 11.86 13.49 12.04
C TRP A 106 12.90 12.39 11.85
N LEU A 107 13.26 12.05 10.60
CA LEU A 107 14.32 11.08 10.28
C LEU A 107 15.68 11.50 10.85
N LEU A 108 15.97 12.81 10.86
CA LEU A 108 17.19 13.37 11.46
C LEU A 108 17.11 13.49 12.99
N GLY A 109 15.91 13.28 13.59
CA GLY A 109 15.68 13.45 15.03
C GLY A 109 15.74 14.91 15.49
N GLU A 110 15.51 15.85 14.59
CA GLU A 110 15.51 17.28 14.89
C GLU A 110 14.20 17.76 15.52
N HIS A 111 13.19 16.89 15.55
CA HIS A 111 11.94 17.15 16.27
C HIS A 111 12.08 16.73 17.73
N LYS A 112 11.91 17.68 18.64
CA LYS A 112 11.49 17.36 20.00
C LYS A 112 10.13 16.68 19.88
N GLN A 113 10.08 15.36 20.11
CA GLN A 113 8.82 14.68 20.26
C GLN A 113 8.05 15.44 21.34
N SER A 114 6.85 15.90 21.01
CA SER A 114 5.80 15.98 22.01
C SER A 114 5.47 14.52 22.35
N THR A 115 6.31 13.89 23.19
CA THR A 115 5.98 12.63 23.83
C THR A 115 4.63 12.83 24.51
N PRO A 116 3.68 11.89 24.37
CA PRO A 116 2.56 11.83 25.29
C PRO A 116 3.14 11.90 26.71
N ASP A 117 2.50 12.71 27.56
CA ASP A 117 2.91 12.96 28.93
C ASP A 117 3.49 11.69 29.56
N ALA A 118 4.74 11.75 30.02
CA ALA A 118 5.49 10.63 30.58
C ALA A 118 4.86 10.03 31.87
N SER A 119 3.65 10.46 32.18
CA SER A 119 2.91 10.06 33.39
C SER A 119 1.89 8.93 33.20
N SER A 120 1.63 8.46 31.99
CA SER A 120 0.68 7.36 31.80
C SER A 120 1.10 6.44 30.68
N LEU A 121 1.38 5.17 31.07
CA LEU A 121 1.52 3.98 30.25
C LEU A 121 2.89 3.76 29.59
N SER A 122 3.31 2.51 29.58
CA SER A 122 4.48 2.00 28.87
C SER A 122 4.59 2.58 27.45
N LYS A 123 5.81 2.94 27.04
CA LYS A 123 6.06 3.36 25.65
C LYS A 123 5.46 2.35 24.69
N PRO A 124 4.79 2.79 23.61
CA PRO A 124 4.25 1.87 22.63
C PRO A 124 5.37 0.99 22.08
N LYS A 125 5.13 -0.32 22.04
CA LYS A 125 6.12 -1.30 21.55
C LYS A 125 6.26 -1.26 20.04
N LEU A 126 5.24 -0.78 19.31
CA LEU A 126 5.21 -0.76 17.85
C LEU A 126 4.90 0.64 17.34
N HIS A 127 5.57 1.01 16.27
CA HIS A 127 5.35 2.26 15.56
C HIS A 127 5.11 1.95 14.08
N LEU A 128 4.15 2.63 13.45
CA LEU A 128 3.89 2.52 12.01
C LEU A 128 4.02 3.90 11.37
N PHE A 129 4.90 4.01 10.39
CA PHE A 129 4.97 5.17 9.50
C PHE A 129 4.40 4.82 8.13
N ALA A 130 3.36 5.54 7.70
CA ALA A 130 2.67 5.29 6.44
C ALA A 130 2.67 6.50 5.52
N PHE A 131 2.89 6.27 4.22
CA PHE A 131 2.85 7.31 3.21
C PHE A 131 2.47 6.75 1.84
N PRO A 132 1.87 7.56 0.93
CA PRO A 132 1.61 7.13 -0.42
C PRO A 132 2.89 7.27 -1.27
N ALA A 133 3.14 6.34 -2.18
CA ALA A 133 4.19 6.49 -3.18
C ALA A 133 3.86 7.63 -4.17
N GLN A 134 2.56 7.85 -4.40
CA GLN A 134 2.03 8.93 -5.23
C GLN A 134 0.71 9.42 -4.65
N SER A 135 0.57 10.73 -4.47
CA SER A 135 -0.69 11.35 -4.08
C SER A 135 -1.78 11.07 -5.11
N ASN A 136 -2.91 10.54 -4.67
CA ASN A 136 -4.08 10.35 -5.52
C ASN A 136 -4.79 11.69 -5.86
N MET A 137 -4.50 12.76 -5.13
CA MET A 137 -5.13 14.07 -5.33
C MET A 137 -4.48 14.85 -6.48
N ASN A 138 -3.18 14.99 -6.49
CA ASN A 138 -2.46 15.83 -7.46
C ASN A 138 -1.35 15.09 -8.23
N GLY A 139 -1.17 13.80 -7.97
CA GLY A 139 -0.18 12.98 -8.67
C GLY A 139 1.28 13.20 -8.27
N ARG A 140 1.56 14.01 -7.24
CA ARG A 140 2.91 14.16 -6.71
C ARG A 140 3.46 12.81 -6.25
N ARG A 141 4.70 12.50 -6.60
CA ARG A 141 5.43 11.32 -6.15
C ARG A 141 6.33 11.68 -4.96
N LEU A 142 6.25 10.88 -3.90
CA LEU A 142 6.99 11.07 -2.67
C LEU A 142 8.30 10.27 -2.70
N PRO A 143 9.29 10.64 -1.87
CA PRO A 143 10.54 9.90 -1.75
C PRO A 143 10.30 8.46 -1.30
N LEU A 144 10.84 7.49 -2.04
CA LEU A 144 10.72 6.06 -1.74
C LEU A 144 11.88 5.52 -0.89
N ASP A 145 12.85 6.34 -0.55
CA ASP A 145 14.03 5.99 0.24
C ASP A 145 13.84 6.09 1.76
N TRP A 146 12.74 6.69 2.22
CA TRP A 146 12.44 6.84 3.65
C TRP A 146 12.48 5.52 4.44
N PRO A 147 11.93 4.39 3.95
CA PRO A 147 11.99 3.11 4.66
C PRO A 147 13.43 2.62 4.90
N GLY A 148 14.27 2.71 3.88
CA GLY A 148 15.69 2.33 3.98
C GLY A 148 16.44 3.21 4.97
N ARG A 149 16.18 4.50 4.96
CA ARG A 149 16.79 5.47 5.89
C ARG A 149 16.34 5.27 7.34
N LEU A 150 15.06 4.97 7.56
CA LEU A 150 14.55 4.59 8.89
C LEU A 150 15.26 3.34 9.41
N ARG A 151 15.36 2.30 8.59
CA ARG A 151 16.00 1.03 8.97
C ARG A 151 17.49 1.17 9.22
N ALA A 152 18.19 1.99 8.46
CA ALA A 152 19.61 2.29 8.64
C ALA A 152 19.91 3.27 9.79
N SER A 153 18.88 3.85 10.40
CA SER A 153 19.03 4.83 11.45
C SER A 153 19.60 4.18 12.73
N PRO A 154 20.69 4.72 13.32
CA PRO A 154 21.23 4.23 14.58
C PRO A 154 20.39 4.63 15.80
N ARG A 155 19.29 5.37 15.61
CA ARG A 155 18.46 5.91 16.68
C ARG A 155 17.58 4.83 17.29
N THR A 156 17.58 4.72 18.60
CA THR A 156 16.74 3.77 19.34
C THR A 156 15.24 4.03 19.13
N GLU A 157 14.84 5.27 18.89
CA GLU A 157 13.46 5.67 18.61
C GLU A 157 12.93 5.19 17.24
N HIS A 158 13.84 4.76 16.34
CA HIS A 158 13.50 4.24 15.01
C HIS A 158 13.56 2.71 14.93
N GLN A 159 14.03 2.02 15.96
CA GLN A 159 14.26 0.57 15.92
C GLN A 159 12.97 -0.24 15.75
N ASP A 160 11.86 0.24 16.33
CA ASP A 160 10.55 -0.44 16.28
C ASP A 160 9.56 0.26 15.32
N VAL A 161 10.08 1.04 14.35
CA VAL A 161 9.25 1.71 13.34
C VAL A 161 9.14 0.84 12.10
N TYR A 162 7.94 0.36 11.83
CA TYR A 162 7.58 -0.30 10.58
C TYR A 162 7.06 0.70 9.57
N THR A 163 7.22 0.38 8.30
CA THR A 163 6.85 1.26 7.20
C THR A 163 5.78 0.66 6.31
N LEU A 164 4.75 1.44 5.99
CA LEU A 164 3.66 1.06 5.09
C LEU A 164 3.61 2.02 3.89
N LEU A 165 3.86 1.49 2.70
CA LEU A 165 3.75 2.22 1.44
C LEU A 165 2.39 1.94 0.79
N ASP A 166 1.56 2.96 0.59
CA ASP A 166 0.44 2.88 -0.33
C ASP A 166 0.93 3.14 -1.76
N ALA A 167 1.11 2.06 -2.50
CA ALA A 167 1.57 2.11 -3.88
C ALA A 167 0.43 2.14 -4.91
N ALA A 168 -0.86 2.14 -4.48
CA ALA A 168 -2.01 1.92 -5.36
C ALA A 168 -2.12 2.93 -6.52
N ALA A 169 -1.76 4.19 -6.30
CA ALA A 169 -1.74 5.20 -7.36
C ALA A 169 -0.44 5.15 -8.19
N TYR A 170 0.68 4.86 -7.56
CA TYR A 170 2.00 4.86 -8.18
C TYR A 170 2.17 3.75 -9.23
N VAL A 171 1.80 2.52 -8.88
CA VAL A 171 1.98 1.34 -9.74
C VAL A 171 1.10 1.33 -10.99
N THR A 172 0.18 2.28 -11.13
CA THR A 172 -0.60 2.45 -12.35
C THR A 172 0.27 2.87 -13.54
N THR A 173 1.31 3.68 -13.27
CA THR A 173 2.12 4.34 -14.32
C THR A 173 3.61 4.36 -14.01
N ALA A 174 4.05 3.68 -12.96
CA ALA A 174 5.47 3.58 -12.63
C ALA A 174 5.84 2.19 -12.13
N GLN A 175 7.07 1.79 -12.41
CA GLN A 175 7.65 0.57 -11.85
C GLN A 175 7.97 0.78 -10.38
N LEU A 176 7.36 -0.01 -9.52
CA LEU A 176 7.84 -0.18 -8.15
C LEU A 176 8.94 -1.24 -8.17
N ASP A 177 10.11 -0.89 -7.67
CA ASP A 177 11.29 -1.76 -7.62
C ASP A 177 11.59 -2.11 -6.16
N LEU A 178 11.43 -3.38 -5.80
CA LEU A 178 11.68 -3.91 -4.46
C LEU A 178 12.94 -4.80 -4.42
N SER A 179 13.83 -4.70 -5.41
CA SER A 179 15.03 -5.54 -5.49
C SER A 179 16.01 -5.33 -4.35
N ASP A 180 16.08 -4.13 -3.79
CA ASP A 180 16.81 -3.86 -2.55
C ASP A 180 15.89 -4.07 -1.33
N HIS A 181 15.87 -5.30 -0.80
CA HIS A 181 15.05 -5.67 0.35
C HIS A 181 15.42 -4.93 1.64
N LEU A 182 16.65 -4.40 1.75
CA LEU A 182 17.08 -3.61 2.90
C LEU A 182 16.56 -2.18 2.85
N ALA A 183 16.37 -1.61 1.66
CA ALA A 183 15.79 -0.29 1.47
C ALA A 183 14.26 -0.32 1.30
N ALA A 184 13.68 -1.47 0.98
CA ALA A 184 12.25 -1.61 0.71
C ALA A 184 11.37 -1.35 1.94
N PRO A 185 10.10 -0.89 1.75
CA PRO A 185 9.11 -0.82 2.83
C PRO A 185 8.83 -2.19 3.45
N ASP A 186 8.40 -2.21 4.72
CA ASP A 186 8.01 -3.46 5.38
C ASP A 186 6.69 -3.99 4.83
N PHE A 187 5.79 -3.08 4.45
CA PHE A 187 4.47 -3.37 3.91
C PHE A 187 4.20 -2.51 2.68
N VAL A 188 3.69 -3.11 1.60
CA VAL A 188 3.27 -2.40 0.39
C VAL A 188 1.84 -2.79 0.04
N ALA A 189 0.93 -1.83 0.06
CA ALA A 189 -0.47 -2.02 -0.32
C ALA A 189 -0.71 -1.61 -1.77
N LEU A 190 -1.39 -2.45 -2.55
CA LEU A 190 -1.70 -2.18 -3.95
C LEU A 190 -3.03 -2.80 -4.41
N SER A 191 -3.50 -2.37 -5.59
CA SER A 191 -4.70 -2.88 -6.24
C SER A 191 -4.38 -3.23 -7.70
N PHE A 192 -4.58 -4.49 -8.08
CA PHE A 192 -4.25 -4.99 -9.42
C PHE A 192 -5.13 -4.42 -10.53
N HIS A 193 -6.42 -4.13 -10.25
CA HIS A 193 -7.29 -3.50 -11.23
C HIS A 193 -6.78 -2.11 -11.69
N LYS A 194 -6.02 -1.41 -10.85
CA LYS A 194 -5.40 -0.14 -11.22
C LYS A 194 -4.20 -0.30 -12.16
N ILE A 195 -3.60 -1.49 -12.21
CA ILE A 195 -2.46 -1.81 -13.09
C ILE A 195 -2.97 -2.43 -14.41
N PHE A 196 -3.82 -3.45 -14.28
CA PHE A 196 -4.22 -4.31 -15.39
C PHE A 196 -5.64 -4.05 -15.90
N GLY A 197 -6.45 -3.20 -15.21
CA GLY A 197 -7.87 -3.01 -15.48
C GLY A 197 -8.76 -4.13 -14.93
N PHE A 198 -8.26 -5.35 -14.87
CA PHE A 198 -8.88 -6.57 -14.33
C PHE A 198 -7.76 -7.54 -13.90
N PRO A 199 -7.90 -8.35 -12.86
CA PRO A 199 -9.11 -8.56 -12.02
C PRO A 199 -9.24 -7.54 -10.87
N ASP A 200 -10.45 -7.48 -10.29
CA ASP A 200 -10.75 -6.73 -9.06
C ASP A 200 -10.14 -7.47 -7.86
N LEU A 201 -8.87 -7.23 -7.65
CA LEU A 201 -8.06 -7.86 -6.62
C LEU A 201 -6.98 -6.88 -6.17
N GLY A 202 -6.53 -7.02 -4.94
CA GLY A 202 -5.37 -6.31 -4.40
C GLY A 202 -4.36 -7.25 -3.79
N ALA A 203 -3.28 -6.69 -3.30
CA ALA A 203 -2.27 -7.42 -2.55
C ALA A 203 -1.63 -6.55 -1.47
N LEU A 204 -1.14 -7.24 -0.46
CA LEU A 204 -0.15 -6.76 0.49
C LEU A 204 1.15 -7.51 0.23
N ILE A 205 2.19 -6.79 -0.21
CA ILE A 205 3.55 -7.35 -0.25
C ILE A 205 4.18 -7.07 1.12
N VAL A 206 4.72 -8.10 1.73
CA VAL A 206 5.27 -8.05 3.09
C VAL A 206 6.73 -8.47 3.06
N ARG A 207 7.61 -7.66 3.63
CA ARG A 207 8.97 -8.09 3.94
C ARG A 207 8.92 -9.13 5.07
N LYS A 208 9.44 -10.33 4.84
CA LYS A 208 9.27 -11.49 5.74
C LYS A 208 9.71 -11.21 7.17
N ASP A 209 10.77 -10.41 7.34
CA ASP A 209 11.25 -10.01 8.68
C ASP A 209 10.20 -9.22 9.50
N ALA A 210 9.30 -8.49 8.82
CA ALA A 210 8.21 -7.76 9.46
C ALA A 210 6.92 -8.59 9.61
N GLY A 211 6.89 -9.79 9.05
CA GLY A 211 5.69 -10.65 9.03
C GLY A 211 5.18 -11.07 10.39
N HIS A 212 6.06 -11.12 11.41
CA HIS A 212 5.68 -11.46 12.78
C HIS A 212 4.66 -10.46 13.36
N VAL A 213 4.69 -9.19 12.94
CA VAL A 213 3.73 -8.18 13.38
C VAL A 213 2.31 -8.55 12.94
N LEU A 214 2.14 -9.03 11.71
CA LEU A 214 0.83 -9.37 11.17
C LEU A 214 0.22 -10.62 11.85
N ARG A 215 1.07 -11.51 12.36
CA ARG A 215 0.63 -12.71 13.09
C ARG A 215 0.08 -12.41 14.49
N GLN A 216 0.27 -11.18 14.98
CA GLN A 216 -0.24 -10.74 16.29
C GLN A 216 -1.72 -10.36 16.26
N ARG A 217 -2.35 -10.33 15.07
CA ARG A 217 -3.77 -9.99 14.97
C ARG A 217 -4.65 -10.88 15.84
N GLY A 218 -5.66 -10.29 16.46
CA GLY A 218 -6.54 -11.00 17.39
C GLY A 218 -7.59 -11.89 16.71
N TYR A 219 -7.82 -11.75 15.40
CA TYR A 219 -8.78 -12.52 14.63
C TYR A 219 -8.06 -13.49 13.69
N PHE A 220 -8.61 -14.69 13.55
CA PHE A 220 -8.23 -15.64 12.50
C PHE A 220 -9.45 -16.07 11.68
N GLY A 221 -9.29 -16.14 10.36
CA GLY A 221 -10.34 -16.60 9.44
C GLY A 221 -10.24 -18.07 9.11
N GLY A 222 -11.27 -18.58 8.45
CA GLY A 222 -11.25 -19.95 7.91
C GLY A 222 -10.07 -20.14 6.96
N GLY A 223 -9.42 -21.29 7.02
CA GLY A 223 -8.28 -21.64 6.16
C GLY A 223 -6.91 -21.16 6.67
N THR A 224 -6.85 -20.29 7.69
CA THR A 224 -5.59 -19.69 8.19
C THR A 224 -5.01 -20.39 9.43
N ILE A 225 -5.70 -21.39 9.92
CA ILE A 225 -5.30 -22.19 11.09
C ILE A 225 -5.18 -23.67 10.73
N ASP A 226 -4.26 -24.35 11.40
CA ASP A 226 -4.09 -25.81 11.26
C ASP A 226 -5.11 -26.58 12.10
N MET A 227 -5.39 -26.07 13.32
CA MET A 227 -6.29 -26.71 14.26
C MET A 227 -7.02 -25.68 15.13
N VAL A 228 -8.26 -25.99 15.48
CA VAL A 228 -9.05 -25.21 16.45
C VAL A 228 -9.83 -26.16 17.36
N ILE A 229 -9.88 -25.85 18.64
CA ILE A 229 -10.75 -26.52 19.62
C ILE A 229 -11.86 -25.54 20.00
N ASN A 230 -13.09 -25.93 19.76
CA ASN A 230 -14.28 -25.19 20.16
C ASN A 230 -14.66 -25.60 21.59
N GLY A 231 -14.81 -24.62 22.46
CA GLY A 231 -15.14 -24.82 23.87
C GLY A 231 -15.46 -23.52 24.57
N ALA A 232 -15.61 -23.56 25.90
CA ALA A 232 -15.60 -22.36 26.71
C ALA A 232 -14.28 -21.61 26.52
N LYS A 233 -14.25 -20.30 26.81
CA LYS A 233 -13.08 -19.44 26.55
C LYS A 233 -11.78 -20.00 27.15
N GLU A 234 -11.88 -20.63 28.32
CA GLU A 234 -10.76 -21.23 29.07
C GLU A 234 -10.28 -22.53 28.42
N GLU A 235 -11.08 -23.21 27.63
CA GLU A 235 -10.79 -24.48 26.98
C GLU A 235 -10.53 -24.30 25.45
N SER A 236 -10.80 -23.13 24.92
CA SER A 236 -10.59 -22.82 23.50
C SER A 236 -9.11 -22.65 23.17
N TRP A 237 -8.69 -23.26 22.08
CA TRP A 237 -7.31 -23.17 21.59
C TRP A 237 -7.29 -23.26 20.06
N HIS A 238 -6.28 -22.64 19.44
CA HIS A 238 -6.04 -22.76 18.01
C HIS A 238 -4.53 -22.74 17.70
N ALA A 239 -4.15 -23.40 16.61
CA ALA A 239 -2.81 -23.36 16.02
C ALA A 239 -2.84 -22.60 14.71
N LEU A 240 -2.02 -21.56 14.60
CA LEU A 240 -1.83 -20.82 13.36
C LEU A 240 -0.98 -21.62 12.36
N LYS A 241 -1.24 -21.49 11.06
CA LYS A 241 -0.33 -21.96 10.04
C LYS A 241 0.98 -21.19 10.11
N LEU A 242 2.11 -21.90 10.12
CA LEU A 242 3.43 -21.31 10.26
C LEU A 242 4.28 -21.40 9.00
N SER A 243 3.85 -22.16 7.97
CA SER A 243 4.57 -22.44 6.74
C SER A 243 4.86 -21.17 5.92
N SER A 244 3.87 -20.29 5.78
CA SER A 244 4.01 -19.01 5.06
C SER A 244 3.17 -17.91 5.71
N LEU A 245 3.44 -16.64 5.33
CA LEU A 245 2.60 -15.53 5.79
C LEU A 245 1.25 -15.54 5.09
N HIS A 246 1.22 -15.78 3.78
CA HIS A 246 -0.02 -15.77 3.03
C HIS A 246 -0.99 -16.84 3.51
N GLU A 247 -0.54 -18.06 3.83
CA GLU A 247 -1.42 -19.09 4.38
C GLU A 247 -2.02 -18.72 5.73
N ALA A 248 -1.28 -17.97 6.55
CA ALA A 248 -1.76 -17.50 7.86
C ALA A 248 -2.67 -16.27 7.80
N LEU A 249 -2.73 -15.56 6.66
CA LEU A 249 -3.32 -14.23 6.56
C LEU A 249 -4.41 -14.08 5.48
N GLU A 250 -4.50 -15.01 4.52
CA GLU A 250 -5.56 -15.06 3.51
C GLU A 250 -6.81 -15.72 4.10
N ASP A 251 -7.70 -14.89 4.68
CA ASP A 251 -8.90 -15.38 5.36
C ASP A 251 -9.95 -15.90 4.38
N GLY A 252 -10.45 -17.11 4.65
CA GLY A 252 -11.49 -17.76 3.86
C GLY A 252 -10.98 -18.30 2.53
N THR A 253 -11.90 -18.73 1.66
CA THR A 253 -11.52 -19.11 0.31
C THR A 253 -11.22 -17.88 -0.53
N PRO A 254 -9.97 -17.70 -1.00
CA PRO A 254 -9.63 -16.54 -1.81
C PRO A 254 -10.41 -16.55 -3.12
N SER A 255 -10.53 -15.38 -3.75
CA SER A 255 -11.12 -15.24 -5.08
C SER A 255 -10.20 -15.87 -6.14
N PHE A 256 -10.05 -17.20 -6.10
CA PHE A 256 -9.03 -17.92 -6.86
C PHE A 256 -9.18 -17.75 -8.38
N HIS A 257 -10.39 -17.61 -8.92
CA HIS A 257 -10.57 -17.29 -10.34
C HIS A 257 -9.99 -15.92 -10.70
N SER A 258 -10.12 -14.92 -9.82
CA SER A 258 -9.50 -13.60 -10.01
C SER A 258 -7.97 -13.69 -9.90
N ILE A 259 -7.44 -14.51 -8.99
CA ILE A 259 -5.99 -14.74 -8.88
C ILE A 259 -5.47 -15.40 -10.16
N LEU A 260 -6.15 -16.42 -10.66
CA LEU A 260 -5.78 -17.09 -11.91
C LEU A 260 -5.81 -16.15 -13.12
N ALA A 261 -6.68 -15.14 -13.10
CA ALA A 261 -6.75 -14.13 -14.15
C ALA A 261 -5.56 -13.16 -14.18
N LEU A 262 -4.74 -13.10 -13.13
CA LEU A 262 -3.53 -12.25 -13.13
C LEU A 262 -2.48 -12.70 -14.15
N GLU A 263 -2.31 -13.99 -14.39
CA GLU A 263 -1.34 -14.47 -15.39
C GLU A 263 -1.67 -13.96 -16.80
N PRO A 264 -2.88 -14.19 -17.36
CA PRO A 264 -3.23 -13.62 -18.65
C PRO A 264 -3.28 -12.10 -18.64
N ALA A 265 -3.65 -11.45 -17.53
CA ALA A 265 -3.61 -9.99 -17.43
C ALA A 265 -2.16 -9.45 -17.57
N LEU A 266 -1.19 -10.10 -16.92
CA LEU A 266 0.22 -9.76 -17.07
C LEU A 266 0.73 -9.95 -18.50
N GLU A 267 0.33 -11.03 -19.18
CA GLU A 267 0.70 -11.30 -20.57
C GLU A 267 0.13 -10.24 -21.53
N VAL A 268 -1.15 -9.90 -21.36
CA VAL A 268 -1.80 -8.82 -22.14
C VAL A 268 -1.11 -7.49 -21.88
N HIS A 269 -0.81 -7.18 -20.63
CA HIS A 269 -0.12 -5.94 -20.26
C HIS A 269 1.26 -5.85 -20.94
N ARG A 270 2.07 -6.92 -20.91
CA ARG A 270 3.37 -6.96 -21.61
C ARG A 270 3.23 -6.82 -23.11
N LYS A 271 2.21 -7.46 -23.70
CA LYS A 271 1.95 -7.39 -25.15
C LYS A 271 1.55 -5.99 -25.60
N LEU A 272 0.73 -5.29 -24.80
CA LEU A 272 0.22 -3.96 -25.15
C LEU A 272 1.24 -2.85 -24.86
N TYR A 273 1.94 -2.92 -23.73
CA TYR A 273 2.71 -1.78 -23.20
C TYR A 273 4.22 -2.04 -23.12
N ARG A 274 4.68 -3.27 -23.35
CA ARG A 274 6.08 -3.75 -23.22
C ARG A 274 6.53 -3.75 -21.75
N ASP A 275 6.62 -2.58 -21.12
CA ASP A 275 7.09 -2.39 -19.74
C ASP A 275 6.52 -1.14 -19.09
N MET A 276 6.66 -1.04 -17.77
CA MET A 276 6.19 0.09 -16.97
C MET A 276 6.93 1.41 -17.30
N THR A 277 8.17 1.34 -17.80
CA THR A 277 8.93 2.53 -18.22
C THR A 277 8.32 3.17 -19.45
N SER A 278 7.83 2.36 -20.39
CA SER A 278 7.10 2.84 -21.57
C SER A 278 5.79 3.52 -21.20
N ILE A 279 5.02 2.95 -20.28
CA ILE A 279 3.81 3.56 -19.73
C ILE A 279 4.15 4.88 -19.05
N SER A 280 5.14 4.88 -18.16
CA SER A 280 5.55 6.07 -17.41
C SER A 280 5.94 7.23 -18.35
N ARG A 281 6.75 6.94 -19.35
CA ARG A 281 7.18 7.95 -20.35
C ARG A 281 6.01 8.51 -21.12
N HIS A 282 5.11 7.66 -21.58
CA HIS A 282 3.94 8.06 -22.36
C HIS A 282 2.98 8.92 -21.54
N THR A 283 2.59 8.44 -20.36
CA THR A 283 1.64 9.16 -19.48
C THR A 283 2.22 10.47 -18.93
N CYS A 284 3.52 10.51 -18.64
CA CYS A 284 4.23 11.70 -18.20
C CYS A 284 4.22 12.78 -19.30
N ARG A 285 4.45 12.39 -20.57
CA ARG A 285 4.37 13.32 -21.72
C ARG A 285 2.97 13.88 -21.89
N LEU A 286 1.95 13.00 -21.90
CA LEU A 286 0.55 13.45 -22.05
C LEU A 286 0.14 14.40 -20.91
N ALA A 287 0.52 14.11 -19.68
CA ALA A 287 0.23 14.96 -18.53
C ALA A 287 0.92 16.33 -18.65
N LYS A 288 2.17 16.36 -19.15
CA LYS A 288 2.87 17.63 -19.43
C LYS A 288 2.16 18.45 -20.47
N ASP A 289 1.83 17.85 -21.63
CA ASP A 289 1.16 18.55 -22.74
C ASP A 289 -0.20 19.11 -22.29
N LEU A 290 -0.96 18.34 -21.50
CA LEU A 290 -2.24 18.77 -20.95
C LEU A 290 -2.06 19.90 -19.93
N TYR A 291 -1.11 19.78 -18.99
CA TYR A 291 -0.82 20.80 -18.00
C TYR A 291 -0.42 22.14 -18.66
N GLU A 292 0.47 22.10 -19.65
CA GLU A 292 0.91 23.29 -20.37
C GLU A 292 -0.23 23.94 -21.16
N SER A 293 -1.11 23.12 -21.75
CA SER A 293 -2.29 23.61 -22.47
C SER A 293 -3.27 24.29 -21.53
N MET A 294 -3.62 23.62 -20.41
CA MET A 294 -4.54 24.17 -19.41
C MET A 294 -4.00 25.44 -18.75
N SER A 295 -2.69 25.50 -18.50
CA SER A 295 -2.04 26.68 -17.87
C SER A 295 -2.09 27.93 -18.74
N ARG A 296 -2.25 27.75 -20.06
CA ARG A 296 -2.35 28.87 -21.02
C ARG A 296 -3.78 29.32 -21.30
N MET A 297 -4.78 28.55 -20.85
CA MET A 297 -6.18 28.90 -21.06
C MET A 297 -6.59 30.13 -20.25
N SER A 298 -7.08 31.14 -20.90
CA SER A 298 -7.59 32.36 -20.28
C SER A 298 -8.88 32.86 -20.94
N HIS A 299 -9.66 33.61 -20.20
CA HIS A 299 -10.79 34.39 -20.71
C HIS A 299 -10.31 35.60 -21.51
N GLU A 300 -11.20 36.26 -22.27
CA GLU A 300 -10.90 37.45 -23.06
C GLU A 300 -10.29 38.59 -22.21
N ASN A 301 -10.66 38.69 -20.94
CA ASN A 301 -10.10 39.67 -19.99
C ASN A 301 -8.74 39.28 -19.41
N GLY A 302 -8.13 38.19 -19.86
CA GLY A 302 -6.83 37.69 -19.37
C GLY A 302 -6.87 36.86 -18.08
N THR A 303 -8.05 36.68 -17.47
CA THR A 303 -8.19 35.84 -16.26
C THR A 303 -7.96 34.38 -16.62
N ALA A 304 -7.17 33.63 -15.82
CA ALA A 304 -6.95 32.22 -16.05
C ALA A 304 -8.26 31.43 -15.96
N LEU A 305 -8.49 30.53 -16.92
CA LEU A 305 -9.65 29.65 -16.96
C LEU A 305 -9.55 28.53 -15.91
N CYS A 306 -8.35 28.02 -15.70
CA CYS A 306 -8.10 26.88 -14.81
C CYS A 306 -7.24 27.29 -13.62
N ARG A 307 -7.67 26.91 -12.40
CA ARG A 307 -6.81 26.88 -11.22
C ARG A 307 -6.28 25.47 -11.06
N ILE A 308 -4.99 25.26 -11.34
CA ILE A 308 -4.33 23.95 -11.22
C ILE A 308 -3.68 23.84 -9.85
N TYR A 309 -3.94 22.72 -9.16
CA TYR A 309 -3.40 22.41 -7.84
C TYR A 309 -2.18 21.49 -8.01
N LYS A 310 -1.01 22.07 -8.05
CA LYS A 310 0.28 21.38 -8.21
C LYS A 310 1.12 21.58 -6.95
N ASP A 311 1.79 20.53 -6.53
CA ASP A 311 2.81 20.66 -5.49
C ASP A 311 4.02 21.44 -6.03
N PRO A 312 4.58 22.42 -5.27
CA PRO A 312 5.73 23.18 -5.70
C PRO A 312 6.97 22.33 -6.04
N ALA A 313 7.16 21.22 -5.31
CA ALA A 313 8.30 20.31 -5.49
C ALA A 313 8.14 19.36 -6.70
N SER A 314 6.97 19.32 -7.34
CA SER A 314 6.69 18.40 -8.47
C SER A 314 6.73 19.14 -9.81
N HIS A 315 7.11 18.42 -10.88
CA HIS A 315 7.21 19.01 -12.23
C HIS A 315 6.60 18.06 -13.26
N TYR A 316 5.54 18.51 -13.95
CA TYR A 316 4.99 17.78 -15.10
C TYR A 316 6.07 17.64 -16.18
N GLY A 317 6.28 16.41 -16.64
CA GLY A 317 7.40 16.04 -17.53
C GLY A 317 8.57 15.35 -16.81
N ASP A 318 8.63 15.40 -15.48
CA ASP A 318 9.57 14.59 -14.68
C ASP A 318 8.82 13.47 -13.95
N ALA A 319 8.94 12.25 -14.49
CA ALA A 319 8.29 11.07 -13.93
C ALA A 319 8.80 10.68 -12.54
N ARG A 320 9.89 11.25 -12.03
CA ARG A 320 10.39 10.98 -10.67
C ARG A 320 9.58 11.74 -9.62
N SER A 321 9.12 12.96 -9.96
CA SER A 321 8.43 13.85 -9.02
C SER A 321 6.92 13.93 -9.25
N GLN A 322 6.42 13.58 -10.46
CA GLN A 322 5.03 13.80 -10.85
C GLN A 322 4.47 12.63 -11.67
N GLY A 323 3.33 12.09 -11.25
CA GLY A 323 2.49 11.19 -12.02
C GLY A 323 1.50 11.94 -12.92
N PRO A 324 0.64 11.21 -13.67
CA PRO A 324 -0.20 11.80 -14.70
C PRO A 324 -1.49 12.49 -14.20
N THR A 325 -1.67 12.60 -12.88
CA THR A 325 -2.88 13.23 -12.31
C THR A 325 -2.77 14.75 -12.32
N ILE A 326 -3.79 15.41 -12.84
CA ILE A 326 -3.91 16.88 -12.80
C ILE A 326 -5.17 17.24 -12.02
N ALA A 327 -5.00 17.89 -10.88
CA ALA A 327 -6.09 18.41 -10.07
C ALA A 327 -6.34 19.87 -10.43
N PHE A 328 -7.56 20.21 -10.79
CA PHE A 328 -7.91 21.57 -11.17
C PHE A 328 -9.36 21.93 -10.89
N ASN A 329 -9.64 23.22 -10.81
CA ASN A 329 -10.97 23.79 -10.86
C ASN A 329 -11.06 24.78 -12.02
N ILE A 330 -12.27 24.96 -12.56
CA ILE A 330 -12.58 25.97 -13.59
C ILE A 330 -13.07 27.22 -12.87
N GLN A 331 -12.64 28.37 -13.37
CA GLN A 331 -13.06 29.70 -12.88
C GLN A 331 -13.79 30.46 -14.00
N SER A 332 -14.76 31.30 -13.62
CA SER A 332 -15.37 32.30 -14.52
C SER A 332 -14.40 33.44 -14.79
N SER A 333 -14.76 34.34 -15.70
CA SER A 333 -14.02 35.59 -15.95
C SER A 333 -13.98 36.52 -14.74
N THR A 334 -14.86 36.33 -13.73
CA THR A 334 -14.90 37.06 -12.47
C THR A 334 -14.19 36.30 -11.32
N GLN A 335 -13.46 35.21 -11.65
CA GLN A 335 -12.74 34.32 -10.70
C GLN A 335 -13.64 33.53 -9.75
N GLU A 336 -14.92 33.43 -10.03
CA GLU A 336 -15.82 32.56 -9.29
C GLU A 336 -15.68 31.11 -9.76
N TRP A 337 -15.83 30.16 -8.84
CA TRP A 337 -15.74 28.74 -9.15
C TRP A 337 -16.93 28.29 -10.00
N VAL A 338 -16.63 27.67 -11.14
CA VAL A 338 -17.63 26.94 -11.93
C VAL A 338 -17.68 25.52 -11.36
N GLY A 339 -18.61 25.26 -10.44
CA GLY A 339 -18.76 24.00 -9.76
C GLY A 339 -20.03 23.27 -10.14
N LYS A 340 -20.13 21.99 -9.67
CA LYS A 340 -21.43 21.31 -9.60
C LYS A 340 -22.32 22.09 -8.63
N SER A 341 -23.45 22.61 -9.13
CA SER A 341 -24.57 23.05 -8.31
C SER A 341 -25.21 21.87 -7.57
#